data_7db190d39354e70266643e165ca7a5d2
#
_entry.id   7db190d39354e70266643e165ca7a5d2
#
_cell.length_a   1.000
_cell.length_b   1.000
_cell.length_c   1.000
_cell.angle_alpha   90.00
_cell.angle_beta   90.00
_cell.angle_gamma   90.00
#
_symmetry.space_group_name_H-M   'P 1'
#
loop_
_entity.id
_entity.type
_entity.pdbx_description
1 polymer ?
#
loop_
_entity_poly.entity_id
_entity_poly.type
_entity_poly.pdbx_seq_one_letter_code
_entity_poly.pdbx_strand_id
1 'polypeptide(L)'
;METLFIWDFVANTVLGQILDWCYSQIVGFLGNFFSEMGGMGAELFEMSWVQSIVLFFSYLGWALYGVGLVVACFECGVEYSGGRGNVRETVLNAIKGFLAVSLFTQVPVRLYVLAISLQADLTAGITGYGSTSIGEAAKEALTDYRVVDSIVELGNPTPIGGFGSSPTSGLMLLFSLILMAYAVIKVFFANLKRGGILLIQIAVGSLYMFSVPRGYGDGFLQWCKQIIGLCLTAFLQATILVAGLMVFKSHALLGLGLMLSAGEIPRIAGAFGLDTTTRANIMSAVYTAQTAVNMTRTVVQAVK
;
A
#
# COMPACT_ATOMS: atom_id res chain seq x y z
N MET A 1 -1.07 41.66 38.62
CA MET A 1 -0.84 40.27 39.06
C MET A 1 -2.06 39.37 38.79
N GLU A 2 -3.30 39.84 38.95
CA GLU A 2 -4.53 39.07 38.72
C GLU A 2 -4.84 38.76 37.24
N THR A 3 -4.47 39.65 36.33
CA THR A 3 -4.71 39.42 34.87
C THR A 3 -3.85 38.30 34.31
N LEU A 4 -2.65 38.09 34.81
CA LEU A 4 -1.77 36.97 34.41
C LEU A 4 -2.36 35.64 34.85
N PHE A 5 -2.93 35.56 36.06
CA PHE A 5 -3.55 34.34 36.61
C PHE A 5 -4.80 33.92 35.78
N ILE A 6 -5.61 34.85 35.36
CA ILE A 6 -6.80 34.57 34.54
C ILE A 6 -6.38 34.06 33.15
N TRP A 7 -5.37 34.67 32.55
CA TRP A 7 -4.87 34.20 31.24
C TRP A 7 -4.22 32.82 31.31
N ASP A 8 -3.44 32.54 32.37
CA ASP A 8 -2.87 31.20 32.59
C ASP A 8 -3.95 30.14 32.87
N PHE A 9 -4.99 30.48 33.64
CA PHE A 9 -6.12 29.59 33.88
C PHE A 9 -6.92 29.31 32.60
N VAL A 10 -7.26 30.33 31.83
CA VAL A 10 -7.98 30.19 30.57
C VAL A 10 -7.13 29.45 29.54
N ALA A 11 -5.86 29.77 29.41
CA ALA A 11 -4.96 29.08 28.48
C ALA A 11 -4.82 27.59 28.84
N ASN A 12 -4.59 27.27 30.09
CA ASN A 12 -4.41 25.87 30.51
C ASN A 12 -5.72 25.06 30.43
N THR A 13 -6.87 25.63 30.84
CA THR A 13 -8.15 24.91 30.83
C THR A 13 -8.73 24.78 29.42
N VAL A 14 -8.76 25.87 28.65
CA VAL A 14 -9.32 25.85 27.29
C VAL A 14 -8.39 25.12 26.33
N LEU A 15 -7.09 25.35 26.42
CA LEU A 15 -6.11 24.65 25.57
C LEU A 15 -6.11 23.15 25.90
N GLY A 16 -6.18 22.78 27.19
CA GLY A 16 -6.29 21.39 27.63
C GLY A 16 -7.52 20.69 27.06
N GLN A 17 -8.71 21.33 27.13
CA GLN A 17 -9.94 20.77 26.55
C GLN A 17 -9.87 20.62 25.03
N ILE A 18 -9.30 21.58 24.32
CA ILE A 18 -9.12 21.50 22.87
C ILE A 18 -8.14 20.38 22.50
N LEU A 19 -7.02 20.24 23.23
CA LEU A 19 -6.06 19.18 23.02
C LEU A 19 -6.69 17.80 23.28
N ASP A 20 -7.50 17.67 24.34
CA ASP A 20 -8.22 16.45 24.67
C ASP A 20 -9.24 16.06 23.61
N TRP A 21 -9.98 17.03 23.11
CA TRP A 21 -10.91 16.81 22.02
C TRP A 21 -10.18 16.40 20.72
N CYS A 22 -9.13 17.11 20.32
CA CYS A 22 -8.32 16.77 19.15
C CYS A 22 -7.72 15.37 19.30
N TYR A 23 -7.19 15.04 20.48
CA TYR A 23 -6.62 13.73 20.78
C TYR A 23 -7.65 12.63 20.57
N SER A 24 -8.83 12.74 21.18
CA SER A 24 -9.89 11.73 21.07
C SER A 24 -10.38 11.55 19.64
N GLN A 25 -10.47 12.63 18.84
CA GLN A 25 -10.86 12.55 17.43
C GLN A 25 -9.78 11.83 16.60
N ILE A 26 -8.50 12.17 16.80
CA ILE A 26 -7.39 11.53 16.08
C ILE A 26 -7.26 10.06 16.44
N VAL A 27 -7.38 9.70 17.72
CA VAL A 27 -7.32 8.30 18.18
C VAL A 27 -8.49 7.49 17.60
N GLY A 28 -9.70 8.03 17.63
CA GLY A 28 -10.86 7.39 17.03
C GLY A 28 -10.70 7.18 15.52
N PHE A 29 -10.23 8.20 14.81
CA PHE A 29 -9.95 8.15 13.40
C PHE A 29 -8.87 7.10 13.07
N LEU A 30 -7.74 7.10 13.78
CA LEU A 30 -6.67 6.14 13.60
C LEU A 30 -7.13 4.70 13.85
N GLY A 31 -7.89 4.47 14.93
CA GLY A 31 -8.43 3.15 15.22
C GLY A 31 -9.31 2.61 14.11
N ASN A 32 -10.17 3.46 13.52
CA ASN A 32 -11.00 3.08 12.38
C ASN A 32 -10.15 2.78 11.13
N PHE A 33 -9.15 3.60 10.84
CA PHE A 33 -8.23 3.35 9.72
C PHE A 33 -7.44 2.05 9.86
N PHE A 34 -6.96 1.75 11.05
CA PHE A 34 -6.27 0.49 11.32
C PHE A 34 -7.21 -0.71 11.20
N SER A 35 -8.46 -0.58 11.63
CA SER A 35 -9.49 -1.62 11.48
C SER A 35 -9.77 -1.95 10.00
N GLU A 36 -9.97 -0.92 9.20
CA GLU A 36 -10.24 -1.05 7.76
C GLU A 36 -9.01 -1.59 6.99
N MET A 37 -7.80 -1.34 7.47
CA MET A 37 -6.58 -1.76 6.79
C MET A 37 -6.40 -3.30 6.75
N GLY A 38 -7.00 -4.03 7.70
CA GLY A 38 -6.78 -5.46 7.88
C GLY A 38 -7.31 -6.35 6.74
N GLY A 39 -8.43 -5.95 6.10
CA GLY A 39 -9.06 -6.73 5.00
C GLY A 39 -8.98 -6.05 3.64
N MET A 40 -8.55 -4.79 3.60
CA MET A 40 -8.68 -3.92 2.44
C MET A 40 -7.87 -4.39 1.24
N GLY A 41 -8.54 -4.49 0.11
CA GLY A 41 -7.96 -4.84 -1.18
C GLY A 41 -8.14 -6.31 -1.58
N ALA A 42 -8.22 -7.27 -0.64
CA ALA A 42 -8.57 -8.66 -0.96
C ALA A 42 -10.04 -8.77 -1.38
N GLU A 43 -10.93 -8.07 -0.67
CA GLU A 43 -12.37 -8.00 -0.95
C GLU A 43 -12.68 -7.51 -2.37
N LEU A 44 -11.81 -6.70 -2.97
CA LEU A 44 -11.95 -6.26 -4.36
C LEU A 44 -12.06 -7.46 -5.31
N PHE A 45 -11.28 -8.52 -5.09
CA PHE A 45 -11.27 -9.71 -5.94
C PHE A 45 -12.43 -10.68 -5.67
N GLU A 46 -13.21 -10.46 -4.62
CA GLU A 46 -14.44 -11.19 -4.34
C GLU A 46 -15.64 -10.60 -5.08
N MET A 47 -15.55 -9.35 -5.53
CA MET A 47 -16.61 -8.68 -6.27
C MET A 47 -16.85 -9.34 -7.63
N SER A 48 -18.10 -9.66 -7.95
CA SER A 48 -18.50 -10.36 -9.18
C SER A 48 -18.07 -9.64 -10.47
N TRP A 49 -18.12 -8.31 -10.49
CA TRP A 49 -17.71 -7.50 -11.64
C TRP A 49 -16.18 -7.55 -11.85
N VAL A 50 -15.38 -7.60 -10.76
CA VAL A 50 -13.91 -7.76 -10.86
C VAL A 50 -13.57 -9.14 -11.40
N GLN A 51 -14.25 -10.19 -10.91
CA GLN A 51 -14.07 -11.55 -11.42
C GLN A 51 -14.41 -11.63 -12.91
N SER A 52 -15.44 -10.93 -13.35
CA SER A 52 -15.80 -10.86 -14.79
C SER A 52 -14.71 -10.18 -15.62
N ILE A 53 -14.09 -9.12 -15.10
CA ILE A 53 -12.95 -8.46 -15.76
C ILE A 53 -11.74 -9.40 -15.83
N VAL A 54 -11.39 -10.07 -14.74
CA VAL A 54 -10.28 -11.03 -14.68
C VAL A 54 -10.52 -12.19 -15.67
N LEU A 55 -11.76 -12.68 -15.74
CA LEU A 55 -12.15 -13.73 -16.69
C LEU A 55 -12.03 -13.26 -18.13
N PHE A 56 -12.47 -12.04 -18.44
CA PHE A 56 -12.31 -11.46 -19.78
C PHE A 56 -10.84 -11.40 -20.19
N PHE A 57 -9.94 -10.91 -19.35
CA PHE A 57 -8.51 -10.88 -19.63
C PHE A 57 -7.89 -12.27 -19.68
N SER A 58 -8.44 -13.24 -18.97
CA SER A 58 -8.05 -14.64 -19.10
C SER A 58 -8.33 -15.17 -20.52
N TYR A 59 -9.54 -14.94 -21.04
CA TYR A 59 -9.88 -15.33 -22.41
C TYR A 59 -9.03 -14.61 -23.46
N LEU A 60 -8.78 -13.29 -23.25
CA LEU A 60 -7.89 -12.52 -24.11
C LEU A 60 -6.47 -13.11 -24.12
N GLY A 61 -5.95 -13.47 -22.94
CA GLY A 61 -4.64 -14.10 -22.81
C GLY A 61 -4.56 -15.43 -23.58
N TRP A 62 -5.58 -16.28 -23.48
CA TRP A 62 -5.66 -17.54 -24.23
C TRP A 62 -5.73 -17.30 -25.74
N ALA A 63 -6.51 -16.33 -26.19
CA ALA A 63 -6.58 -15.96 -27.60
C ALA A 63 -5.22 -15.48 -28.13
N LEU A 64 -4.55 -14.59 -27.38
CA LEU A 64 -3.23 -14.06 -27.75
C LEU A 64 -2.15 -15.16 -27.70
N TYR A 65 -2.22 -16.08 -26.74
CA TYR A 65 -1.34 -17.25 -26.72
C TYR A 65 -1.52 -18.11 -27.96
N GLY A 66 -2.77 -18.41 -28.37
CA GLY A 66 -3.06 -19.18 -29.59
C GLY A 66 -2.48 -18.50 -30.85
N VAL A 67 -2.70 -17.21 -31.01
CA VAL A 67 -2.11 -16.44 -32.13
C VAL A 67 -0.58 -16.43 -32.04
N GLY A 68 0.00 -16.22 -30.87
CA GLY A 68 1.44 -16.23 -30.65
C GLY A 68 2.06 -17.59 -30.97
N LEU A 69 1.36 -18.69 -30.64
CA LEU A 69 1.80 -20.05 -30.96
C LEU A 69 1.85 -20.29 -32.49
N VAL A 70 0.81 -19.86 -33.22
CA VAL A 70 0.78 -19.97 -34.68
C VAL A 70 1.96 -19.18 -35.30
N VAL A 71 2.18 -17.96 -34.83
CA VAL A 71 3.32 -17.16 -35.30
C VAL A 71 4.66 -17.83 -35.00
N ALA A 72 4.81 -18.38 -33.76
CA ALA A 72 6.03 -19.11 -33.37
C ALA A 72 6.29 -20.33 -34.27
N CYS A 73 5.24 -21.05 -34.71
CA CYS A 73 5.37 -22.16 -35.63
C CYS A 73 5.85 -21.68 -37.02
N PHE A 74 5.30 -20.57 -37.52
CA PHE A 74 5.77 -19.99 -38.80
C PHE A 74 7.22 -19.50 -38.73
N GLU A 75 7.60 -18.77 -37.65
CA GLU A 75 8.98 -18.32 -37.43
C GLU A 75 9.93 -19.52 -37.40
N CYS A 76 9.60 -20.57 -36.63
CA CYS A 76 10.38 -21.81 -36.58
C CYS A 76 10.51 -22.46 -37.96
N GLY A 77 9.44 -22.52 -38.76
CA GLY A 77 9.45 -23.07 -40.11
C GLY A 77 10.38 -22.30 -41.06
N VAL A 78 10.35 -20.99 -41.02
CA VAL A 78 11.24 -20.10 -41.81
C VAL A 78 12.69 -20.29 -41.39
N GLU A 79 12.97 -20.31 -40.07
CA GLU A 79 14.32 -20.50 -39.53
C GLU A 79 14.86 -21.91 -39.88
N TYR A 80 14.02 -22.92 -39.80
CA TYR A 80 14.36 -24.30 -40.18
C TYR A 80 14.75 -24.43 -41.64
N SER A 81 14.02 -23.78 -42.55
CA SER A 81 14.36 -23.75 -43.99
C SER A 81 15.66 -23.03 -44.24
N GLY A 82 16.06 -22.06 -43.40
CA GLY A 82 17.37 -21.39 -43.40
C GLY A 82 18.50 -22.13 -42.70
N GLY A 83 18.26 -23.36 -42.19
CA GLY A 83 19.25 -24.19 -41.50
C GLY A 83 19.59 -23.74 -40.08
N ARG A 84 18.82 -22.81 -39.49
CA ARG A 84 19.06 -22.26 -38.15
C ARG A 84 17.95 -22.60 -37.13
N GLY A 85 16.85 -23.19 -37.55
CA GLY A 85 15.68 -23.45 -36.71
C GLY A 85 15.93 -24.49 -35.62
N ASN A 86 15.57 -24.14 -34.40
CA ASN A 86 15.65 -25.02 -33.24
C ASN A 86 14.22 -25.40 -32.77
N VAL A 87 13.66 -26.45 -33.35
CA VAL A 87 12.32 -26.97 -33.03
C VAL A 87 12.16 -27.23 -31.52
N ARG A 88 13.22 -27.75 -30.86
CA ARG A 88 13.20 -28.03 -29.43
C ARG A 88 12.96 -26.77 -28.61
N GLU A 89 13.58 -25.68 -28.98
CA GLU A 89 13.43 -24.39 -28.27
C GLU A 89 12.03 -23.83 -28.46
N THR A 90 11.49 -23.87 -29.68
CA THR A 90 10.12 -23.45 -29.96
C THR A 90 9.09 -24.25 -29.16
N VAL A 91 9.24 -25.60 -29.07
CA VAL A 91 8.38 -26.43 -28.24
C VAL A 91 8.50 -26.07 -26.76
N LEU A 92 9.71 -25.86 -26.23
CA LEU A 92 9.90 -25.44 -24.83
C LEU A 92 9.26 -24.07 -24.56
N ASN A 93 9.35 -23.13 -25.47
CA ASN A 93 8.73 -21.82 -25.33
C ASN A 93 7.19 -21.91 -25.42
N ALA A 94 6.64 -22.80 -26.25
CA ALA A 94 5.21 -23.09 -26.29
C ALA A 94 4.73 -23.65 -24.93
N ILE A 95 5.46 -24.59 -24.32
CA ILE A 95 5.13 -25.14 -23.00
C ILE A 95 5.20 -24.05 -21.92
N LYS A 96 6.25 -23.22 -21.93
CA LYS A 96 6.35 -22.07 -21.02
C LYS A 96 5.16 -21.11 -21.18
N GLY A 97 4.78 -20.80 -22.41
CA GLY A 97 3.63 -19.98 -22.72
C GLY A 97 2.31 -20.58 -22.24
N PHE A 98 2.13 -21.89 -22.37
CA PHE A 98 0.96 -22.59 -21.87
C PHE A 98 0.86 -22.49 -20.33
N LEU A 99 1.95 -22.71 -19.60
CA LEU A 99 1.99 -22.52 -18.15
C LEU A 99 1.74 -21.08 -17.76
N ALA A 100 2.35 -20.12 -18.48
CA ALA A 100 2.15 -18.71 -18.23
C ALA A 100 0.68 -18.31 -18.39
N VAL A 101 0.02 -18.67 -19.50
CA VAL A 101 -1.39 -18.33 -19.74
C VAL A 101 -2.37 -19.01 -18.79
N SER A 102 -2.02 -20.18 -18.28
CA SER A 102 -2.84 -20.90 -17.31
C SER A 102 -2.80 -20.25 -15.92
N LEU A 103 -1.72 -19.55 -15.58
CA LEU A 103 -1.44 -19.08 -14.23
C LEU A 103 -1.49 -17.56 -14.06
N PHE A 104 -1.37 -16.78 -15.14
CA PHE A 104 -1.17 -15.32 -15.04
C PHE A 104 -2.34 -14.56 -14.40
N THR A 105 -3.56 -15.09 -14.40
CA THR A 105 -4.70 -14.49 -13.70
C THR A 105 -4.86 -14.98 -12.29
N GLN A 106 -4.58 -16.25 -12.02
CA GLN A 106 -4.82 -16.88 -10.73
C GLN A 106 -3.70 -16.60 -9.72
N VAL A 107 -2.43 -16.69 -10.16
CA VAL A 107 -1.28 -16.52 -9.26
C VAL A 107 -1.21 -15.13 -8.65
N PRO A 108 -1.38 -14.03 -9.40
CA PRO A 108 -1.36 -12.69 -8.82
C PRO A 108 -2.42 -12.48 -7.75
N VAL A 109 -3.66 -12.91 -8.00
CA VAL A 109 -4.76 -12.77 -7.05
C VAL A 109 -4.48 -13.59 -5.78
N ARG A 110 -4.10 -14.87 -5.93
CA ARG A 110 -3.79 -15.73 -4.79
C ARG A 110 -2.58 -15.24 -4.00
N LEU A 111 -1.54 -14.75 -4.67
CA LEU A 111 -0.36 -14.20 -4.03
C LEU A 111 -0.71 -12.92 -3.24
N TYR A 112 -1.60 -12.09 -3.75
CA TYR A 112 -2.06 -10.90 -3.06
C TYR A 112 -2.90 -11.25 -1.83
N VAL A 113 -3.86 -12.17 -1.95
CA VAL A 113 -4.64 -12.68 -0.82
C VAL A 113 -3.74 -13.31 0.24
N LEU A 114 -2.74 -14.10 -0.17
CA LEU A 114 -1.74 -14.66 0.74
C LEU A 114 -0.95 -13.56 1.46
N ALA A 115 -0.53 -12.51 0.77
CA ALA A 115 0.19 -11.40 1.38
C ALA A 115 -0.66 -10.68 2.45
N ILE A 116 -1.97 -10.54 2.22
CA ILE A 116 -2.91 -9.95 3.19
C ILE A 116 -3.16 -10.89 4.37
N SER A 117 -3.33 -12.20 4.14
CA SER A 117 -3.50 -13.16 5.24
C SER A 117 -2.26 -13.24 6.12
N LEU A 118 -1.05 -13.30 5.52
CA LEU A 118 0.21 -13.24 6.26
C LEU A 118 0.35 -11.93 7.07
N GLN A 119 -0.10 -10.81 6.50
CA GLN A 119 -0.14 -9.54 7.22
C GLN A 119 -1.05 -9.62 8.45
N ALA A 120 -2.25 -10.18 8.31
CA ALA A 120 -3.20 -10.34 9.40
C ALA A 120 -2.65 -11.26 10.51
N ASP A 121 -2.09 -12.40 10.14
CA ASP A 121 -1.51 -13.37 11.08
C ASP A 121 -0.31 -12.78 11.83
N LEU A 122 0.60 -12.11 11.09
CA LEU A 122 1.77 -11.48 11.71
C LEU A 122 1.36 -10.32 12.63
N THR A 123 0.35 -9.54 12.23
CA THR A 123 -0.18 -8.46 13.05
C THR A 123 -0.79 -9.01 14.34
N ALA A 124 -1.59 -10.07 14.26
CA ALA A 124 -2.13 -10.75 15.44
C ALA A 124 -1.00 -11.27 16.35
N GLY A 125 0.06 -11.83 15.79
CA GLY A 125 1.24 -12.26 16.54
C GLY A 125 2.01 -11.11 17.22
N ILE A 126 2.16 -9.97 16.55
CA ILE A 126 2.86 -8.79 17.08
C ILE A 126 2.05 -8.10 18.18
N THR A 127 0.73 -7.98 17.99
CA THR A 127 -0.14 -7.29 18.95
C THR A 127 -0.50 -8.14 20.17
N GLY A 128 -0.34 -9.46 20.09
CA GLY A 128 -0.77 -10.39 21.14
C GLY A 128 -2.31 -10.55 21.24
N TYR A 129 -3.05 -9.87 20.39
CA TYR A 129 -4.52 -9.91 20.37
C TYR A 129 -4.99 -10.85 19.28
N GLY A 130 -5.05 -12.13 19.46
CA GLY A 130 -5.61 -13.15 18.58
C GLY A 130 -6.32 -12.66 17.30
N SER A 131 -7.62 -12.85 17.18
CA SER A 131 -8.43 -12.39 16.04
C SER A 131 -8.99 -10.96 16.21
N THR A 132 -8.66 -10.24 17.27
CA THR A 132 -9.15 -8.87 17.51
C THR A 132 -8.50 -7.87 16.56
N SER A 133 -9.30 -6.91 16.10
CA SER A 133 -8.90 -6.00 15.02
C SER A 133 -7.69 -5.15 15.40
N ILE A 134 -6.81 -4.89 14.44
CA ILE A 134 -5.68 -3.95 14.55
C ILE A 134 -6.16 -2.61 15.13
N GLY A 135 -7.40 -2.22 14.84
CA GLY A 135 -8.03 -1.00 15.34
C GLY A 135 -8.19 -0.96 16.86
N GLU A 136 -8.50 -2.09 17.51
CA GLU A 136 -8.60 -2.17 18.97
C GLU A 136 -7.22 -2.09 19.62
N ALA A 137 -6.24 -2.82 19.06
CA ALA A 137 -4.85 -2.74 19.49
C ALA A 137 -4.29 -1.30 19.35
N ALA A 138 -4.66 -0.59 18.28
CA ALA A 138 -4.27 0.80 18.06
C ALA A 138 -4.92 1.73 19.09
N LYS A 139 -6.22 1.58 19.36
CA LYS A 139 -6.93 2.37 20.37
C LYS A 139 -6.32 2.15 21.75
N GLU A 140 -6.06 0.92 22.12
CA GLU A 140 -5.44 0.59 23.42
C GLU A 140 -4.03 1.17 23.51
N ALA A 141 -3.19 0.96 22.49
CA ALA A 141 -1.83 1.51 22.46
C ALA A 141 -1.81 3.03 22.65
N LEU A 142 -2.74 3.72 22.02
CA LEU A 142 -2.84 5.18 22.11
C LEU A 142 -3.46 5.63 23.46
N THR A 143 -4.43 4.88 24.00
CA THR A 143 -5.05 5.19 25.31
C THR A 143 -4.07 4.98 26.45
N ASP A 144 -3.31 3.88 26.43
CA ASP A 144 -2.28 3.58 27.42
C ASP A 144 -1.19 4.67 27.45
N TYR A 145 -0.80 5.18 26.30
CA TYR A 145 0.18 6.27 26.20
C TYR A 145 -0.28 7.52 26.95
N ARG A 146 -1.57 7.88 26.86
CA ARG A 146 -2.15 9.00 27.59
C ARG A 146 -2.20 8.79 29.11
N VAL A 147 -2.53 7.56 29.55
CA VAL A 147 -2.59 7.21 30.97
C VAL A 147 -1.20 7.33 31.61
N VAL A 148 -0.16 6.89 30.91
CA VAL A 148 1.22 7.02 31.37
C VAL A 148 1.63 8.49 31.52
N ASP A 149 1.23 9.36 30.59
CA ASP A 149 1.52 10.80 30.67
C ASP A 149 0.78 11.46 31.87
N SER A 150 -0.47 11.07 32.13
CA SER A 150 -1.28 11.56 33.25
C SER A 150 -0.76 11.09 34.64
N ILE A 151 -0.19 9.90 34.73
CA ILE A 151 0.39 9.36 35.97
C ILE A 151 1.72 10.05 36.28
N VAL A 152 2.48 10.45 35.26
CA VAL A 152 3.72 11.23 35.42
C VAL A 152 3.44 12.63 35.99
N GLU A 153 2.29 13.24 35.68
CA GLU A 153 1.88 14.53 36.27
C GLU A 153 1.61 14.43 37.80
N LEU A 154 1.29 13.23 38.34
CA LEU A 154 0.83 13.07 39.73
C LEU A 154 1.95 12.85 40.76
N GLY A 155 3.22 12.92 40.45
CA GLY A 155 4.24 13.04 41.48
C GLY A 155 5.56 12.29 41.36
N ASN A 156 6.01 11.83 40.23
CA ASN A 156 7.40 11.35 40.07
C ASN A 156 7.95 11.53 38.66
N PRO A 157 9.00 12.34 38.44
CA PRO A 157 9.57 12.56 37.15
C PRO A 157 10.50 11.38 36.77
N THR A 158 9.95 10.27 36.37
CA THR A 158 10.73 9.27 35.62
C THR A 158 10.39 9.39 34.15
N PRO A 159 11.36 9.71 33.28
CA PRO A 159 11.11 9.88 31.86
C PRO A 159 10.94 8.52 31.19
N ILE A 160 9.75 7.94 31.31
CA ILE A 160 9.35 6.79 30.51
C ILE A 160 8.48 7.36 29.39
N GLY A 161 9.09 7.62 28.25
CA GLY A 161 8.36 8.09 27.06
C GLY A 161 8.87 9.36 26.41
N GLY A 162 9.84 10.06 26.98
CA GLY A 162 10.56 11.16 26.29
C GLY A 162 9.91 12.52 26.27
N PHE A 163 8.73 12.70 26.88
CA PHE A 163 8.06 14.00 26.99
C PHE A 163 7.71 14.29 28.45
N GLY A 164 8.37 15.25 29.05
CA GLY A 164 8.15 15.64 30.46
C GLY A 164 6.92 16.54 30.65
N SER A 165 6.51 16.72 31.90
CA SER A 165 5.31 17.41 32.39
C SER A 165 5.30 18.93 32.20
N SER A 166 5.64 19.44 31.00
CA SER A 166 5.53 20.85 30.66
C SER A 166 4.40 21.08 29.63
N PRO A 167 3.80 22.27 29.52
CA PRO A 167 2.78 22.56 28.50
C PRO A 167 3.28 22.38 27.06
N THR A 168 4.59 22.32 26.86
CA THR A 168 5.23 21.87 25.62
C THR A 168 5.03 20.38 25.34
N SER A 169 4.74 19.54 26.34
CA SER A 169 4.48 18.10 26.19
C SER A 169 3.18 17.84 25.44
N GLY A 170 2.11 18.56 25.73
CA GLY A 170 0.83 18.42 25.02
C GLY A 170 0.93 18.76 23.54
N LEU A 171 1.70 19.80 23.19
CA LEU A 171 1.96 20.15 21.78
C LEU A 171 2.81 19.10 21.09
N MET A 172 3.83 18.55 21.74
CA MET A 172 4.66 17.48 21.19
C MET A 172 3.86 16.19 20.99
N LEU A 173 2.96 15.86 21.92
CA LEU A 173 2.03 14.73 21.80
C LEU A 173 1.11 14.94 20.59
N LEU A 174 0.47 16.10 20.47
CA LEU A 174 -0.38 16.42 19.33
C LEU A 174 0.38 16.35 18.02
N PHE A 175 1.60 16.88 17.97
CA PHE A 175 2.46 16.82 16.80
C PHE A 175 2.81 15.38 16.42
N SER A 176 3.15 14.52 17.39
CA SER A 176 3.44 13.11 17.15
C SER A 176 2.23 12.35 16.61
N LEU A 177 1.02 12.64 17.13
CA LEU A 177 -0.23 12.07 16.62
C LEU A 177 -0.55 12.50 15.19
N ILE A 178 -0.31 13.76 14.85
CA ILE A 178 -0.50 14.26 13.47
C ILE A 178 0.47 13.56 12.50
N LEU A 179 1.73 13.39 12.90
CA LEU A 179 2.70 12.65 12.09
C LEU A 179 2.33 11.17 11.95
N MET A 180 1.84 10.56 13.03
CA MET A 180 1.31 9.19 13.00
C MET A 180 0.12 9.09 12.03
N ALA A 181 -0.86 9.99 12.14
CA ALA A 181 -2.01 10.04 11.25
C ALA A 181 -1.56 10.17 9.78
N TYR A 182 -0.58 11.02 9.50
CA TYR A 182 0.01 11.14 8.17
C TYR A 182 0.61 9.83 7.67
N ALA A 183 1.40 9.13 8.50
CA ALA A 183 2.01 7.84 8.13
C ALA A 183 0.94 6.77 7.82
N VAL A 184 -0.07 6.65 8.69
CA VAL A 184 -1.20 5.70 8.54
C VAL A 184 -1.98 5.98 7.26
N ILE A 185 -2.39 7.23 7.04
CA ILE A 185 -3.14 7.66 5.85
C ILE A 185 -2.33 7.36 4.57
N LYS A 186 -1.03 7.66 4.58
CA LYS A 186 -0.16 7.41 3.42
C LYS A 186 -0.10 5.92 3.08
N VAL A 187 0.06 5.05 4.07
CA VAL A 187 0.09 3.59 3.87
C VAL A 187 -1.28 3.04 3.47
N PHE A 188 -2.35 3.54 4.10
CA PHE A 188 -3.71 3.18 3.77
C PHE A 188 -4.04 3.43 2.28
N PHE A 189 -3.82 4.65 1.80
CA PHE A 189 -4.06 4.96 0.39
C PHE A 189 -3.13 4.21 -0.56
N ALA A 190 -1.91 3.88 -0.14
CA ALA A 190 -1.03 3.03 -0.92
C ALA A 190 -1.60 1.62 -1.05
N ASN A 191 -2.14 1.03 0.03
CA ASN A 191 -2.76 -0.28 0.02
C ASN A 191 -4.06 -0.29 -0.82
N LEU A 192 -4.91 0.72 -0.67
CA LEU A 192 -6.14 0.84 -1.45
C LEU A 192 -5.87 0.85 -2.96
N LYS A 193 -4.85 1.57 -3.41
CA LYS A 193 -4.45 1.63 -4.83
C LYS A 193 -3.91 0.31 -5.35
N ARG A 194 -3.28 -0.51 -4.51
CA ARG A 194 -2.64 -1.77 -4.95
C ARG A 194 -3.60 -2.78 -5.53
N GLY A 195 -4.80 -2.92 -4.97
CA GLY A 195 -5.82 -3.78 -5.54
C GLY A 195 -6.16 -3.40 -6.98
N GLY A 196 -6.38 -2.11 -7.24
CA GLY A 196 -6.62 -1.59 -8.58
C GLY A 196 -5.41 -1.75 -9.52
N ILE A 197 -4.20 -1.51 -9.03
CA ILE A 197 -2.96 -1.70 -9.80
C ILE A 197 -2.79 -3.18 -10.17
N LEU A 198 -3.08 -4.09 -9.26
CA LEU A 198 -3.01 -5.53 -9.53
C LEU A 198 -3.99 -5.94 -10.64
N LEU A 199 -5.20 -5.39 -10.64
CA LEU A 199 -6.17 -5.61 -11.71
C LEU A 199 -5.66 -5.11 -13.07
N ILE A 200 -5.04 -3.94 -13.10
CA ILE A 200 -4.39 -3.41 -14.31
C ILE A 200 -3.23 -4.32 -14.74
N GLN A 201 -2.43 -4.80 -13.80
CA GLN A 201 -1.32 -5.72 -14.09
C GLN A 201 -1.82 -7.05 -14.67
N ILE A 202 -2.96 -7.57 -14.23
CA ILE A 202 -3.58 -8.76 -14.82
C ILE A 202 -3.98 -8.46 -16.28
N ALA A 203 -4.56 -7.29 -16.56
CA ALA A 203 -4.89 -6.88 -17.92
C ALA A 203 -3.65 -6.79 -18.82
N VAL A 204 -2.58 -6.14 -18.32
CA VAL A 204 -1.30 -6.03 -19.07
C VAL A 204 -0.65 -7.42 -19.23
N GLY A 205 -0.75 -8.29 -18.22
CA GLY A 205 -0.26 -9.66 -18.27
C GLY A 205 -0.78 -10.46 -19.46
N SER A 206 -2.05 -10.24 -19.83
CA SER A 206 -2.65 -10.92 -21.01
C SER A 206 -1.91 -10.63 -22.32
N LEU A 207 -1.34 -9.42 -22.47
CA LEU A 207 -0.65 -9.01 -23.70
C LEU A 207 0.68 -9.76 -23.89
N TYR A 208 1.36 -10.13 -22.78
CA TYR A 208 2.60 -10.91 -22.88
C TYR A 208 2.38 -12.34 -23.37
N MET A 209 1.14 -12.84 -23.33
CA MET A 209 0.81 -14.20 -23.79
C MET A 209 1.05 -14.40 -25.29
N PHE A 210 1.06 -13.32 -26.06
CA PHE A 210 1.47 -13.35 -27.47
C PHE A 210 2.99 -13.55 -27.66
N SER A 211 3.81 -12.98 -26.75
CA SER A 211 5.26 -12.93 -26.90
C SER A 211 5.96 -14.17 -26.33
N VAL A 212 5.44 -14.74 -25.23
CA VAL A 212 6.08 -15.86 -24.50
C VAL A 212 6.27 -17.09 -25.38
N PRO A 213 5.28 -17.60 -26.15
CA PRO A 213 5.46 -18.78 -26.98
C PRO A 213 6.45 -18.57 -28.14
N ARG A 214 6.71 -17.30 -28.51
CA ARG A 214 7.70 -16.90 -29.52
C ARG A 214 9.13 -16.80 -28.99
N GLY A 215 9.33 -17.03 -27.67
CA GLY A 215 10.64 -16.94 -27.01
C GLY A 215 10.98 -15.58 -26.41
N TYR A 216 10.13 -14.56 -26.57
CA TYR A 216 10.31 -13.22 -25.98
C TYR A 216 9.73 -13.16 -24.55
N GLY A 217 10.42 -13.77 -23.60
CA GLY A 217 9.97 -13.93 -22.20
C GLY A 217 10.33 -12.79 -21.26
N ASP A 218 11.22 -11.88 -21.62
CA ASP A 218 11.79 -10.88 -20.72
C ASP A 218 10.74 -9.92 -20.14
N GLY A 219 9.81 -9.46 -20.96
CA GLY A 219 8.69 -8.63 -20.52
C GLY A 219 7.79 -9.34 -19.52
N PHE A 220 7.53 -10.63 -19.73
CA PHE A 220 6.74 -11.42 -18.80
C PHE A 220 7.49 -11.64 -17.46
N LEU A 221 8.79 -11.89 -17.49
CA LEU A 221 9.61 -11.98 -16.26
C LEU A 221 9.62 -10.66 -15.47
N GLN A 222 9.73 -9.53 -16.16
CA GLN A 222 9.61 -8.22 -15.55
C GLN A 222 8.23 -8.03 -14.91
N TRP A 223 7.17 -8.40 -15.60
CA TRP A 223 5.81 -8.38 -15.07
C TRP A 223 5.66 -9.27 -13.82
N CYS A 224 6.21 -10.49 -13.81
CA CYS A 224 6.22 -11.34 -12.61
C CYS A 224 6.91 -10.66 -11.42
N LYS A 225 8.06 -10.00 -11.64
CA LYS A 225 8.75 -9.23 -10.60
C LYS A 225 7.89 -8.10 -10.05
N GLN A 226 7.15 -7.39 -10.92
CA GLN A 226 6.23 -6.33 -10.50
C GLN A 226 5.10 -6.86 -9.62
N ILE A 227 4.49 -8.00 -9.96
CA ILE A 227 3.45 -8.65 -9.13
C ILE A 227 4.02 -9.02 -7.75
N ILE A 228 5.16 -9.69 -7.71
CA ILE A 228 5.82 -10.07 -6.45
C ILE A 228 6.15 -8.82 -5.62
N GLY A 229 6.71 -7.80 -6.26
CA GLY A 229 7.03 -6.54 -5.60
C GLY A 229 5.81 -5.84 -5.01
N LEU A 230 4.69 -5.83 -5.75
CA LEU A 230 3.42 -5.25 -5.30
C LEU A 230 2.89 -5.97 -4.04
N CYS A 231 2.87 -7.30 -4.04
CA CYS A 231 2.40 -8.11 -2.91
C CYS A 231 3.32 -7.98 -1.70
N LEU A 232 4.65 -8.07 -1.90
CA LEU A 232 5.64 -7.97 -0.83
C LEU A 232 5.63 -6.59 -0.17
N THR A 233 5.52 -5.52 -0.95
CA THR A 233 5.47 -4.16 -0.38
C THR A 233 4.17 -3.91 0.40
N ALA A 234 3.03 -4.50 0.02
CA ALA A 234 1.81 -4.43 0.80
C ALA A 234 2.01 -5.03 2.19
N PHE A 235 2.51 -6.26 2.24
CA PHE A 235 2.82 -6.98 3.46
C PHE A 235 3.79 -6.21 4.36
N LEU A 236 4.95 -5.80 3.82
CA LEU A 236 5.98 -5.12 4.60
C LEU A 236 5.52 -3.76 5.14
N GLN A 237 4.79 -2.96 4.34
CA GLN A 237 4.31 -1.65 4.80
C GLN A 237 3.37 -1.77 5.99
N ALA A 238 2.42 -2.68 5.93
CA ALA A 238 1.48 -2.89 7.03
C ALA A 238 2.20 -3.45 8.26
N THR A 239 3.10 -4.41 8.08
CA THR A 239 3.88 -4.99 9.18
C THR A 239 4.72 -3.94 9.91
N ILE A 240 5.47 -3.11 9.18
CA ILE A 240 6.31 -2.07 9.79
C ILE A 240 5.46 -0.99 10.45
N LEU A 241 4.29 -0.66 9.88
CA LEU A 241 3.37 0.29 10.47
C LEU A 241 2.85 -0.21 11.83
N VAL A 242 2.43 -1.49 11.91
CA VAL A 242 1.94 -2.11 13.15
C VAL A 242 3.08 -2.27 14.17
N ALA A 243 4.26 -2.70 13.75
CA ALA A 243 5.42 -2.77 14.62
C ALA A 243 5.77 -1.39 15.19
N GLY A 244 5.70 -0.34 14.38
CA GLY A 244 5.89 1.04 14.82
C GLY A 244 4.87 1.46 15.89
N LEU A 245 3.60 1.05 15.74
CA LEU A 245 2.54 1.30 16.71
C LEU A 245 2.83 0.61 18.06
N MET A 246 3.33 -0.63 18.04
CA MET A 246 3.67 -1.34 19.28
C MET A 246 4.87 -0.70 19.99
N VAL A 247 5.88 -0.28 19.23
CA VAL A 247 7.05 0.43 19.79
C VAL A 247 6.67 1.81 20.31
N PHE A 248 5.65 2.45 19.73
CA PHE A 248 5.16 3.77 20.15
C PHE A 248 4.71 3.77 21.62
N LYS A 249 4.16 2.67 22.14
CA LYS A 249 3.80 2.53 23.57
C LYS A 249 4.98 2.79 24.51
N SER A 250 6.17 2.31 24.17
CA SER A 250 7.35 2.40 25.04
C SER A 250 8.30 3.52 24.64
N HIS A 251 8.41 3.81 23.35
CA HIS A 251 9.33 4.78 22.75
C HIS A 251 8.65 5.53 21.60
N ALA A 252 7.91 6.61 21.92
CA ALA A 252 7.08 7.33 20.97
C ALA A 252 7.83 7.79 19.71
N LEU A 253 9.01 8.41 19.85
CA LEU A 253 9.80 8.89 18.71
C LEU A 253 10.31 7.75 17.82
N LEU A 254 10.74 6.64 18.43
CA LEU A 254 11.23 5.47 17.70
C LEU A 254 10.07 4.79 16.94
N GLY A 255 8.92 4.61 17.61
CA GLY A 255 7.70 4.09 17.00
C GLY A 255 7.25 4.94 15.81
N LEU A 256 7.23 6.26 15.98
CA LEU A 256 6.90 7.21 14.90
C LEU A 256 7.89 7.10 13.72
N GLY A 257 9.19 7.00 14.02
CA GLY A 257 10.22 6.79 13.00
C GLY A 257 9.99 5.51 12.19
N LEU A 258 9.63 4.40 12.85
CA LEU A 258 9.27 3.14 12.17
C LEU A 258 8.01 3.30 11.33
N MET A 259 6.97 3.95 11.83
CA MET A 259 5.73 4.17 11.07
C MET A 259 5.97 5.03 9.82
N LEU A 260 6.79 6.06 9.93
CA LEU A 260 7.17 6.91 8.78
C LEU A 260 8.00 6.12 7.76
N SER A 261 8.89 5.22 8.23
CA SER A 261 9.73 4.38 7.36
C SER A 261 8.91 3.40 6.52
N ALA A 262 7.71 3.00 6.96
CA ALA A 262 6.79 2.20 6.15
C ALA A 262 6.47 2.86 4.80
N GLY A 263 6.46 4.18 4.74
CA GLY A 263 6.26 4.94 3.50
C GLY A 263 7.41 4.85 2.49
N GLU A 264 8.60 4.41 2.91
CA GLU A 264 9.81 4.29 2.08
C GLU A 264 9.97 2.88 1.46
N ILE A 265 9.22 1.90 1.93
CA ILE A 265 9.33 0.49 1.48
C ILE A 265 9.18 0.36 -0.05
N PRO A 266 8.22 1.02 -0.74
CA PRO A 266 8.11 0.92 -2.20
C PRO A 266 9.37 1.43 -2.92
N ARG A 267 10.02 2.48 -2.38
CA ARG A 267 11.26 3.02 -2.94
C ARG A 267 12.43 2.04 -2.78
N ILE A 268 12.53 1.42 -1.62
CA ILE A 268 13.56 0.41 -1.33
C ILE A 268 13.33 -0.82 -2.21
N ALA A 269 12.10 -1.33 -2.29
CA ALA A 269 11.76 -2.45 -3.15
C ALA A 269 12.08 -2.18 -4.63
N GLY A 270 11.81 -0.96 -5.11
CA GLY A 270 12.18 -0.53 -6.45
C GLY A 270 13.70 -0.55 -6.72
N ALA A 271 14.52 -0.23 -5.72
CA ALA A 271 15.99 -0.32 -5.84
C ALA A 271 16.48 -1.77 -6.02
N PHE A 272 15.73 -2.76 -5.56
CA PHE A 272 16.01 -4.19 -5.78
C PHE A 272 15.37 -4.75 -7.08
N GLY A 273 14.90 -3.88 -7.98
CA GLY A 273 14.27 -4.29 -9.25
C GLY A 273 12.85 -4.84 -9.09
N LEU A 274 12.24 -4.68 -7.92
CA LEU A 274 10.82 -4.92 -7.68
C LEU A 274 10.08 -3.61 -7.95
N ASP A 275 9.77 -3.34 -9.21
CA ASP A 275 9.08 -2.10 -9.58
C ASP A 275 7.65 -2.11 -9.05
N THR A 276 7.44 -1.37 -7.98
CA THR A 276 6.16 -1.23 -7.30
C THR A 276 5.47 0.08 -7.67
N THR A 277 5.45 0.47 -8.93
CA THR A 277 4.99 1.77 -9.45
C THR A 277 3.63 2.21 -8.90
N THR A 278 3.57 2.50 -7.59
CA THR A 278 2.48 3.23 -6.95
C THR A 278 2.69 4.75 -7.00
N ARG A 279 3.67 5.22 -7.76
CA ARG A 279 3.90 6.64 -8.00
C ARG A 279 2.80 7.22 -8.90
N ALA A 280 1.57 7.23 -8.39
CA ALA A 280 0.61 8.21 -8.85
C ALA A 280 1.11 9.57 -8.32
N ASN A 281 1.83 10.28 -9.15
CA ASN A 281 2.25 11.64 -8.86
C ASN A 281 0.96 12.48 -8.87
N ILE A 282 0.37 12.71 -7.68
CA ILE A 282 -0.86 13.51 -7.52
C ILE A 282 -0.64 14.88 -8.18
N MET A 283 0.60 15.40 -8.12
CA MET A 283 0.99 16.62 -8.78
C MET A 283 0.85 16.52 -10.30
N SER A 284 1.23 15.40 -10.94
CA SER A 284 1.07 15.24 -12.39
C SER A 284 -0.40 15.12 -12.79
N ALA A 285 -1.24 14.48 -11.98
CA ALA A 285 -2.68 14.41 -12.20
C ALA A 285 -3.33 15.80 -12.09
N VAL A 286 -2.92 16.60 -11.12
CA VAL A 286 -3.36 18.00 -10.96
C VAL A 286 -2.92 18.85 -12.15
N TYR A 287 -1.67 18.75 -12.59
CA TYR A 287 -1.17 19.46 -13.79
C TYR A 287 -1.91 19.02 -15.07
N THR A 288 -2.20 17.73 -15.23
CA THR A 288 -2.95 17.22 -16.37
C THR A 288 -4.39 17.75 -16.36
N ALA A 289 -5.05 17.75 -15.20
CA ALA A 289 -6.39 18.33 -15.05
C ALA A 289 -6.39 19.82 -15.32
N GLN A 290 -5.40 20.57 -14.82
CA GLN A 290 -5.26 22.00 -15.04
C GLN A 290 -4.97 22.34 -16.53
N THR A 291 -4.17 21.53 -17.21
CA THR A 291 -3.90 21.63 -18.65
C THR A 291 -5.17 21.37 -19.46
N ALA A 292 -5.96 20.34 -19.10
CA ALA A 292 -7.24 20.06 -19.75
C ALA A 292 -8.23 21.21 -19.60
N VAL A 293 -8.35 21.79 -18.38
CA VAL A 293 -9.21 22.97 -18.14
C VAL A 293 -8.74 24.17 -18.96
N ASN A 294 -7.44 24.41 -19.05
CA ASN A 294 -6.90 25.53 -19.83
C ASN A 294 -7.11 25.30 -21.34
N MET A 295 -6.93 24.10 -21.86
CA MET A 295 -7.26 23.76 -23.27
C MET A 295 -8.74 24.00 -23.55
N THR A 296 -9.63 23.56 -22.66
CA THR A 296 -11.08 23.77 -22.84
C THR A 296 -11.43 25.25 -22.87
N ARG A 297 -10.79 26.09 -22.01
CA ARG A 297 -10.95 27.54 -22.02
C ARG A 297 -10.48 28.16 -23.32
N THR A 298 -9.32 27.74 -23.84
CA THR A 298 -8.75 28.24 -25.10
C THR A 298 -9.65 27.92 -26.29
N VAL A 299 -10.19 26.68 -26.34
CA VAL A 299 -11.12 26.28 -27.39
C VAL A 299 -12.42 27.07 -27.33
N VAL A 300 -12.99 27.31 -26.14
CA VAL A 300 -14.21 28.10 -25.97
C VAL A 300 -13.97 29.59 -26.33
N GLN A 301 -12.79 30.12 -26.11
CA GLN A 301 -12.43 31.49 -26.54
C GLN A 301 -12.18 31.62 -28.04
N ALA A 302 -11.72 30.54 -28.71
CA ALA A 302 -11.48 30.53 -30.14
C ALA A 302 -12.76 30.35 -31.00
N VAL A 303 -13.84 29.87 -30.35
CA VAL A 303 -15.17 29.67 -31.01
C VAL A 303 -16.11 30.87 -30.79
N LYS A 304 -15.70 31.85 -29.99
CA LYS A 304 -16.39 33.13 -29.79
C LYS A 304 -15.76 34.22 -30.68
#